data_c1f1cf6bf7c9f88cf8554bc3d9a1d4e1
#
_entry.id   c1f1cf6bf7c9f88cf8554bc3d9a1d4e1
#
_cell.length_a   1.000
_cell.length_b   1.000
_cell.length_c   1.000
_cell.angle_alpha   90.00
_cell.angle_beta   90.00
_cell.angle_gamma   90.00
#
_symmetry.space_group_name_H-M   'P 1'
#
loop_
_entity.id
_entity.type
_entity.pdbx_description
1 polymer ?
#
loop_
_entity_poly.entity_id
_entity_poly.type
_entity_poly.pdbx_seq_one_letter_code
_entity_poly.pdbx_strand_id
1 'polypeptide(L)'
;DSQDIESLIALKRKQGEPLKIMFVGINGTGKTTTIAKVATHFMAKGYKPVIAASDTFRAGAIEQLTHHADKIGVKIIKHKKGADPAAVAFDAVEHARAHGKELVLVDTAGRMQTNVNLMDEMKKIQRVIKPDLILFVGDALTGNDAVEQARKFDDAVGVDGIVLTKADADAKGGAALSIGHVINKPILFLGTGQSYSDIMEFKPEWMVEQVFGE
;
A
#
# COMPACT_ATOMS: atom_id res chain seq x y z
N ASP A 1 9.47 -9.42 -15.74
CA ASP A 1 9.02 -8.14 -16.34
C ASP A 1 7.99 -7.54 -15.42
N SER A 2 8.46 -6.65 -14.52
CA SER A 2 7.55 -5.89 -13.69
C SER A 2 6.86 -4.84 -14.57
N GLN A 3 5.60 -5.08 -14.89
CA GLN A 3 4.76 -4.03 -15.46
C GLN A 3 4.69 -2.91 -14.44
N ASP A 4 5.01 -1.68 -14.83
CA ASP A 4 4.85 -0.56 -13.93
C ASP A 4 3.36 -0.27 -13.67
N ILE A 5 3.08 0.43 -12.59
CA ILE A 5 1.71 0.70 -12.16
C ILE A 5 0.96 1.55 -13.21
N GLU A 6 1.64 2.48 -13.86
CA GLU A 6 0.99 3.31 -14.90
C GLU A 6 0.52 2.48 -16.09
N SER A 7 1.29 1.48 -16.50
CA SER A 7 0.87 0.54 -17.55
C SER A 7 -0.36 -0.26 -17.14
N LEU A 8 -0.43 -0.69 -15.88
CA LEU A 8 -1.60 -1.37 -15.34
C LEU A 8 -2.82 -0.45 -15.27
N ILE A 9 -2.65 0.81 -14.89
CA ILE A 9 -3.74 1.81 -14.91
C ILE A 9 -4.29 1.95 -16.32
N ALA A 10 -3.42 2.08 -17.32
CA ALA A 10 -3.82 2.22 -18.72
C ALA A 10 -4.61 1.00 -19.22
N LEU A 11 -4.16 -0.19 -18.86
CA LEU A 11 -4.84 -1.44 -19.19
C LEU A 11 -6.24 -1.51 -18.58
N LYS A 12 -6.35 -1.18 -17.30
CA LYS A 12 -7.64 -1.17 -16.58
C LYS A 12 -8.59 -0.10 -17.12
N ARG A 13 -8.06 1.07 -17.44
CA ARG A 13 -8.86 2.16 -18.04
C ARG A 13 -9.54 1.71 -19.33
N LYS A 14 -8.87 0.95 -20.18
CA LYS A 14 -9.45 0.39 -21.41
C LYS A 14 -10.63 -0.53 -21.13
N GLN A 15 -10.67 -1.15 -19.95
CA GLN A 15 -11.74 -2.04 -19.51
C GLN A 15 -12.84 -1.28 -18.75
N GLY A 16 -12.72 0.03 -18.58
CA GLY A 16 -13.65 0.83 -17.77
C GLY A 16 -13.54 0.59 -16.29
N GLU A 17 -12.40 0.10 -15.81
CA GLU A 17 -12.17 -0.33 -14.43
C GLU A 17 -11.06 0.50 -13.76
N PRO A 18 -11.16 0.76 -12.43
CA PRO A 18 -10.04 1.29 -11.68
C PRO A 18 -8.99 0.21 -11.42
N LEU A 19 -7.75 0.62 -11.22
CA LEU A 19 -6.72 -0.24 -10.66
C LEU A 19 -6.91 -0.30 -9.14
N LYS A 20 -7.06 -1.49 -8.58
CA LYS A 20 -7.30 -1.71 -7.16
C LYS A 20 -6.02 -2.16 -6.47
N ILE A 21 -5.53 -1.35 -5.54
CA ILE A 21 -4.33 -1.65 -4.76
C ILE A 21 -4.73 -1.82 -3.30
N MET A 22 -4.44 -2.99 -2.76
CA MET A 22 -4.68 -3.32 -1.36
C MET A 22 -3.34 -3.24 -0.61
N PHE A 23 -3.29 -2.43 0.45
CA PHE A 23 -2.09 -2.27 1.28
C PHE A 23 -2.22 -3.13 2.52
N VAL A 24 -1.22 -3.97 2.76
CA VAL A 24 -1.14 -4.83 3.94
C VAL A 24 0.13 -4.52 4.72
N GLY A 25 0.14 -4.82 6.00
CA GLY A 25 1.26 -4.55 6.89
C GLY A 25 0.78 -4.26 8.30
N ILE A 26 1.64 -4.37 9.29
CA ILE A 26 1.27 -4.12 10.69
C ILE A 26 1.22 -2.63 11.01
N ASN A 27 0.50 -2.29 12.08
CA ASN A 27 0.43 -0.91 12.59
C ASN A 27 1.83 -0.45 13.01
N GLY A 28 2.12 0.82 12.79
CA GLY A 28 3.41 1.43 13.16
C GLY A 28 4.48 1.34 12.08
N THR A 29 4.21 0.71 10.93
CA THR A 29 5.17 0.64 9.82
C THR A 29 5.07 1.82 8.84
N GLY A 30 4.10 2.72 9.04
CA GLY A 30 3.86 3.84 8.13
C GLY A 30 2.91 3.53 6.99
N LYS A 31 2.07 2.51 7.12
CA LYS A 31 1.14 2.09 6.07
C LYS A 31 0.14 3.19 5.69
N THR A 32 -0.51 3.80 6.65
CA THR A 32 -1.51 4.87 6.41
C THR A 32 -0.86 6.08 5.73
N THR A 33 0.30 6.51 6.21
CA THR A 33 1.07 7.60 5.60
C THR A 33 1.54 7.22 4.19
N THR A 34 1.95 5.99 3.99
CA THR A 34 2.36 5.47 2.68
C THR A 34 1.22 5.57 1.66
N ILE A 35 -0.02 5.24 2.06
CA ILE A 35 -1.18 5.36 1.17
C ILE A 35 -1.36 6.81 0.72
N ALA A 36 -1.26 7.77 1.64
CA ALA A 36 -1.33 9.18 1.31
C ALA A 36 -0.19 9.62 0.36
N LYS A 37 1.01 9.10 0.56
CA LYS A 37 2.15 9.37 -0.33
C LYS A 37 1.95 8.80 -1.72
N VAL A 38 1.45 7.57 -1.83
CA VAL A 38 1.15 6.92 -3.12
C VAL A 38 0.05 7.69 -3.85
N ALA A 39 -1.00 8.11 -3.13
CA ALA A 39 -2.06 8.94 -3.70
C ALA A 39 -1.49 10.25 -4.26
N THR A 40 -0.68 10.96 -3.48
CA THR A 40 -0.02 12.21 -3.90
C THR A 40 0.85 12.00 -5.14
N HIS A 41 1.62 10.92 -5.17
CA HIS A 41 2.50 10.57 -6.28
C HIS A 41 1.71 10.44 -7.61
N PHE A 42 0.61 9.71 -7.59
CA PHE A 42 -0.21 9.51 -8.78
C PHE A 42 -1.07 10.73 -9.14
N MET A 43 -1.50 11.51 -8.15
CA MET A 43 -2.18 12.78 -8.42
C MET A 43 -1.28 13.75 -9.17
N ALA A 44 -0.01 13.82 -8.81
CA ALA A 44 0.98 14.65 -9.49
C ALA A 44 1.17 14.26 -10.96
N LYS A 45 0.85 13.01 -11.30
CA LYS A 45 0.88 12.50 -12.68
C LYS A 45 -0.46 12.63 -13.40
N GLY A 46 -1.46 13.24 -12.76
CA GLY A 46 -2.78 13.48 -13.35
C GLY A 46 -3.82 12.39 -13.11
N TYR A 47 -3.51 11.38 -12.33
CA TYR A 47 -4.47 10.32 -11.98
C TYR A 47 -5.38 10.73 -10.81
N LYS A 48 -6.54 10.10 -10.72
CA LYS A 48 -7.57 10.41 -9.71
C LYS A 48 -7.80 9.22 -8.79
N PRO A 49 -7.16 9.16 -7.62
CA PRO A 49 -7.36 8.07 -6.68
C PRO A 49 -8.58 8.27 -5.78
N VAL A 50 -9.06 7.15 -5.22
CA VAL A 50 -10.00 7.08 -4.11
C VAL A 50 -9.37 6.24 -3.02
N ILE A 51 -9.51 6.64 -1.77
CA ILE A 51 -9.00 5.88 -0.62
C ILE A 51 -10.17 5.19 0.07
N ALA A 52 -10.00 3.92 0.43
CA ALA A 52 -10.93 3.15 1.23
C ALA A 52 -10.38 2.94 2.64
N ALA A 53 -11.14 3.39 3.65
CA ALA A 53 -10.75 3.25 5.06
C ALA A 53 -11.24 1.91 5.61
N SER A 54 -10.55 0.82 5.27
CA SER A 54 -10.93 -0.54 5.66
C SER A 54 -10.31 -1.02 6.97
N ASP A 55 -9.53 -0.19 7.67
CA ASP A 55 -9.14 -0.45 9.07
C ASP A 55 -10.23 0.12 9.98
N THR A 56 -11.33 -0.62 10.13
CA THR A 56 -12.57 -0.12 10.73
C THR A 56 -12.64 -0.30 12.24
N PHE A 57 -11.80 -1.14 12.82
CA PHE A 57 -11.90 -1.47 14.24
C PHE A 57 -10.94 -0.69 15.13
N ARG A 58 -9.85 -0.18 14.58
CA ARG A 58 -8.89 0.60 15.36
C ARG A 58 -9.37 2.04 15.51
N ALA A 59 -9.52 2.46 16.79
CA ALA A 59 -9.89 3.85 17.10
C ALA A 59 -8.85 4.81 16.50
N GLY A 60 -9.29 5.83 15.86
CA GLY A 60 -8.41 6.83 15.26
C GLY A 60 -7.86 6.48 13.88
N ALA A 61 -7.94 5.23 13.43
CA ALA A 61 -7.45 4.85 12.11
C ALA A 61 -8.22 5.54 10.99
N ILE A 62 -9.54 5.55 11.07
CA ILE A 62 -10.41 6.23 10.10
C ILE A 62 -10.17 7.73 10.15
N GLU A 63 -10.06 8.30 11.34
CA GLU A 63 -9.82 9.75 11.53
C GLU A 63 -8.46 10.18 10.98
N GLN A 64 -7.42 9.40 11.24
CA GLN A 64 -6.07 9.67 10.74
C GLN A 64 -6.05 9.65 9.21
N LEU A 65 -6.64 8.63 8.61
CA LEU A 65 -6.69 8.50 7.16
C LEU A 65 -7.53 9.63 6.54
N THR A 66 -8.64 9.99 7.18
CA THR A 66 -9.48 11.13 6.76
C THR A 66 -8.68 12.44 6.77
N HIS A 67 -7.89 12.66 7.81
CA HIS A 67 -7.03 13.84 7.91
C HIS A 67 -6.03 13.92 6.76
N HIS A 68 -5.38 12.79 6.42
CA HIS A 68 -4.49 12.74 5.27
C HIS A 68 -5.22 12.99 3.95
N ALA A 69 -6.38 12.36 3.76
CA ALA A 69 -7.18 12.53 2.56
C ALA A 69 -7.62 14.00 2.35
N ASP A 70 -8.05 14.66 3.42
CA ASP A 70 -8.45 16.07 3.38
C ASP A 70 -7.25 16.96 3.02
N LYS A 71 -6.09 16.71 3.60
CA LYS A 71 -4.89 17.51 3.33
C LYS A 71 -4.44 17.43 1.88
N ILE A 72 -4.53 16.26 1.27
CA ILE A 72 -4.08 16.07 -0.12
C ILE A 72 -5.20 16.23 -1.14
N GLY A 73 -6.46 16.42 -0.68
CA GLY A 73 -7.60 16.64 -1.58
C GLY A 73 -8.09 15.38 -2.29
N VAL A 74 -8.03 14.22 -1.64
CA VAL A 74 -8.46 12.92 -2.19
C VAL A 74 -9.77 12.49 -1.57
N LYS A 75 -10.65 11.91 -2.38
CA LYS A 75 -11.89 11.30 -1.90
C LYS A 75 -11.59 10.08 -1.03
N ILE A 76 -12.19 10.02 0.16
CA ILE A 76 -12.16 8.87 1.04
C ILE A 76 -13.55 8.26 1.19
N ILE A 77 -13.63 6.95 1.11
CA ILE A 77 -14.82 6.17 1.42
C ILE A 77 -14.61 5.54 2.80
N LYS A 78 -15.54 5.83 3.70
CA LYS A 78 -15.50 5.35 5.08
C LYS A 78 -16.89 5.03 5.57
N HIS A 79 -16.97 4.06 6.46
CA HIS A 79 -18.20 3.70 7.19
C HIS A 79 -18.00 3.96 8.67
N LYS A 80 -18.99 3.62 9.50
CA LYS A 80 -18.88 3.69 10.95
C LYS A 80 -17.77 2.78 11.46
N LYS A 81 -17.17 3.14 12.58
CA LYS A 81 -16.27 2.26 13.32
C LYS A 81 -16.95 0.90 13.54
N GLY A 82 -16.21 -0.17 13.28
CA GLY A 82 -16.70 -1.55 13.42
C GLY A 82 -17.45 -2.10 12.23
N ALA A 83 -17.58 -1.33 11.15
CA ALA A 83 -18.19 -1.83 9.92
C ALA A 83 -17.35 -2.95 9.28
N ASP A 84 -17.96 -3.68 8.35
CA ASP A 84 -17.26 -4.72 7.60
C ASP A 84 -16.20 -4.09 6.69
N PRO A 85 -14.91 -4.40 6.89
CA PRO A 85 -13.84 -3.86 6.05
C PRO A 85 -14.00 -4.13 4.56
N ALA A 86 -14.52 -5.30 4.20
CA ALA A 86 -14.75 -5.66 2.80
C ALA A 86 -15.86 -4.82 2.17
N ALA A 87 -16.89 -4.45 2.94
CA ALA A 87 -17.96 -3.58 2.46
C ALA A 87 -17.45 -2.17 2.15
N VAL A 88 -16.57 -1.63 2.97
CA VAL A 88 -15.94 -0.32 2.72
C VAL A 88 -15.12 -0.37 1.43
N ALA A 89 -14.30 -1.39 1.27
CA ALA A 89 -13.49 -1.57 0.06
C ALA A 89 -14.37 -1.73 -1.19
N PHE A 90 -15.43 -2.51 -1.10
CA PHE A 90 -16.41 -2.67 -2.18
C PHE A 90 -17.02 -1.34 -2.60
N ASP A 91 -17.48 -0.54 -1.63
CA ASP A 91 -18.09 0.77 -1.91
C ASP A 91 -17.09 1.73 -2.56
N ALA A 92 -15.82 1.66 -2.18
CA ALA A 92 -14.78 2.47 -2.81
C ALA A 92 -14.58 2.09 -4.27
N VAL A 93 -14.59 0.80 -4.60
CA VAL A 93 -14.48 0.33 -5.98
C VAL A 93 -15.69 0.78 -6.81
N GLU A 94 -16.89 0.64 -6.27
CA GLU A 94 -18.13 1.09 -6.94
C GLU A 94 -18.13 2.61 -7.17
N HIS A 95 -17.69 3.38 -6.17
CA HIS A 95 -17.54 4.83 -6.31
C HIS A 95 -16.56 5.19 -7.44
N ALA A 96 -15.41 4.51 -7.49
CA ALA A 96 -14.41 4.75 -8.51
C ALA A 96 -14.96 4.47 -9.92
N ARG A 97 -15.69 3.36 -10.08
CA ARG A 97 -16.32 3.02 -11.36
C ARG A 97 -17.33 4.10 -11.78
N ALA A 98 -18.19 4.52 -10.86
CA ALA A 98 -19.24 5.48 -11.14
C ALA A 98 -18.72 6.88 -11.49
N HIS A 99 -17.55 7.25 -10.97
CA HIS A 99 -16.99 8.60 -11.09
C HIS A 99 -15.72 8.67 -11.95
N GLY A 100 -15.37 7.59 -12.65
CA GLY A 100 -14.19 7.57 -13.52
C GLY A 100 -12.86 7.76 -12.78
N LYS A 101 -12.78 7.34 -11.52
CA LYS A 101 -11.53 7.35 -10.77
C LYS A 101 -10.66 6.18 -11.21
N GLU A 102 -9.36 6.40 -11.29
CA GLU A 102 -8.44 5.44 -11.93
C GLU A 102 -7.76 4.51 -10.95
N LEU A 103 -7.73 4.89 -9.68
CA LEU A 103 -7.08 4.13 -8.61
C LEU A 103 -8.00 3.99 -7.40
N VAL A 104 -8.02 2.81 -6.81
CA VAL A 104 -8.58 2.58 -5.48
C VAL A 104 -7.45 2.09 -4.58
N LEU A 105 -7.20 2.83 -3.50
CA LEU A 105 -6.16 2.53 -2.53
C LEU A 105 -6.83 2.11 -1.23
N VAL A 106 -6.68 0.83 -0.86
CA VAL A 106 -7.37 0.25 0.29
C VAL A 106 -6.43 0.12 1.47
N ASP A 107 -6.73 0.84 2.57
CA ASP A 107 -6.04 0.67 3.84
C ASP A 107 -6.72 -0.44 4.63
N THR A 108 -5.94 -1.41 5.10
CA THR A 108 -6.43 -2.57 5.84
C THR A 108 -5.93 -2.55 7.28
N ALA A 109 -6.56 -3.33 8.14
CA ALA A 109 -6.11 -3.49 9.52
C ALA A 109 -4.71 -4.08 9.57
N GLY A 110 -3.95 -3.69 10.60
CA GLY A 110 -2.58 -4.16 10.77
C GLY A 110 -2.24 -4.33 12.25
N ARG A 111 -2.85 -5.30 12.92
CA ARG A 111 -2.55 -5.61 14.33
C ARG A 111 -1.08 -5.99 14.47
N MET A 112 -0.48 -5.69 15.62
CA MET A 112 0.93 -6.01 15.89
C MET A 112 1.23 -7.50 15.76
N GLN A 113 0.24 -8.33 16.02
CA GLN A 113 0.35 -9.77 15.83
C GLN A 113 -0.44 -10.19 14.60
N THR A 114 0.26 -10.81 13.66
CA THR A 114 -0.35 -11.38 12.45
C THR A 114 -1.00 -12.71 12.83
N ASN A 115 -2.23 -12.64 13.31
CA ASN A 115 -2.99 -13.81 13.77
C ASN A 115 -3.98 -14.29 12.68
N VAL A 116 -4.63 -15.42 12.95
CA VAL A 116 -5.58 -16.05 12.04
C VAL A 116 -6.73 -15.10 11.68
N ASN A 117 -7.25 -14.34 12.66
CA ASN A 117 -8.37 -13.43 12.42
C ASN A 117 -7.99 -12.29 11.47
N LEU A 118 -6.79 -11.74 11.60
CA LEU A 118 -6.28 -10.73 10.68
C LEU A 118 -6.15 -11.30 9.26
N MET A 119 -5.59 -12.49 9.14
CA MET A 119 -5.40 -13.11 7.83
C MET A 119 -6.73 -13.47 7.17
N ASP A 120 -7.72 -13.92 7.93
CA ASP A 120 -9.07 -14.18 7.42
C ASP A 120 -9.75 -12.90 6.94
N GLU A 121 -9.55 -11.78 7.66
CA GLU A 121 -10.05 -10.46 7.25
C GLU A 121 -9.41 -10.02 5.92
N MET A 122 -8.10 -10.19 5.77
CA MET A 122 -7.39 -9.89 4.52
C MET A 122 -7.90 -10.75 3.36
N LYS A 123 -8.10 -12.04 3.59
CA LYS A 123 -8.64 -12.96 2.58
C LYS A 123 -10.05 -12.59 2.15
N LYS A 124 -10.88 -12.11 3.09
CA LYS A 124 -12.24 -11.67 2.79
C LYS A 124 -12.24 -10.44 1.88
N ILE A 125 -11.43 -9.43 2.20
CA ILE A 125 -11.29 -8.25 1.35
C ILE A 125 -10.83 -8.67 -0.05
N GLN A 126 -9.80 -9.51 -0.13
CA GLN A 126 -9.26 -10.03 -1.39
C GLN A 126 -10.34 -10.70 -2.23
N ARG A 127 -11.16 -11.53 -1.60
CA ARG A 127 -12.24 -12.26 -2.29
C ARG A 127 -13.30 -11.31 -2.83
N VAL A 128 -13.64 -10.27 -2.07
CA VAL A 128 -14.72 -9.34 -2.41
C VAL A 128 -14.31 -8.37 -3.51
N ILE A 129 -13.14 -7.75 -3.43
CA ILE A 129 -12.74 -6.74 -4.40
C ILE A 129 -11.80 -7.24 -5.49
N LYS A 130 -11.17 -8.39 -5.32
CA LYS A 130 -10.18 -8.94 -6.25
C LYS A 130 -9.13 -7.89 -6.64
N PRO A 131 -8.28 -7.48 -5.71
CA PRO A 131 -7.30 -6.41 -5.97
C PRO A 131 -6.36 -6.82 -7.10
N ASP A 132 -5.94 -5.83 -7.89
CA ASP A 132 -4.97 -6.03 -8.97
C ASP A 132 -3.55 -6.13 -8.42
N LEU A 133 -3.28 -5.42 -7.33
CA LEU A 133 -2.01 -5.46 -6.61
C LEU A 133 -2.25 -5.52 -5.11
N ILE A 134 -1.49 -6.35 -4.43
CA ILE A 134 -1.38 -6.38 -2.97
C ILE A 134 0.04 -5.94 -2.62
N LEU A 135 0.17 -4.80 -1.94
CA LEU A 135 1.46 -4.22 -1.56
C LEU A 135 1.67 -4.36 -0.05
N PHE A 136 2.78 -4.96 0.32
CA PHE A 136 3.21 -5.02 1.71
C PHE A 136 4.00 -3.77 2.05
N VAL A 137 3.62 -3.11 3.15
CA VAL A 137 4.36 -1.95 3.69
C VAL A 137 5.16 -2.40 4.89
N GLY A 138 6.48 -2.29 4.80
CA GLY A 138 7.42 -2.66 5.86
C GLY A 138 8.31 -1.49 6.24
N ASP A 139 8.77 -1.50 7.50
CA ASP A 139 9.73 -0.54 8.03
C ASP A 139 11.15 -1.06 7.74
N ALA A 140 11.92 -0.31 6.95
CA ALA A 140 13.28 -0.71 6.58
C ALA A 140 14.21 -0.89 7.79
N LEU A 141 13.89 -0.26 8.91
CA LEU A 141 14.73 -0.32 10.11
C LEU A 141 14.44 -1.54 11.01
N THR A 142 13.39 -2.31 10.73
CA THR A 142 13.04 -3.49 11.56
C THR A 142 13.71 -4.80 11.10
N GLY A 143 14.45 -4.78 10.01
CA GLY A 143 15.27 -5.91 9.57
C GLY A 143 14.47 -7.21 9.37
N ASN A 144 14.83 -8.25 10.11
CA ASN A 144 14.20 -9.57 9.99
C ASN A 144 12.71 -9.59 10.32
N ASP A 145 12.24 -8.70 11.19
CA ASP A 145 10.80 -8.61 11.52
C ASP A 145 9.98 -8.24 10.28
N ALA A 146 10.47 -7.29 9.48
CA ALA A 146 9.80 -6.93 8.24
C ALA A 146 9.76 -8.11 7.26
N VAL A 147 10.84 -8.87 7.16
CA VAL A 147 10.91 -10.08 6.30
C VAL A 147 9.88 -11.12 6.74
N GLU A 148 9.78 -11.40 8.03
CA GLU A 148 8.83 -12.39 8.55
C GLU A 148 7.39 -11.97 8.37
N GLN A 149 7.09 -10.69 8.59
CA GLN A 149 5.76 -10.14 8.35
C GLN A 149 5.39 -10.27 6.87
N ALA A 150 6.29 -9.89 5.98
CA ALA A 150 6.07 -10.00 4.54
C ALA A 150 5.74 -11.43 4.13
N ARG A 151 6.45 -12.42 4.69
CA ARG A 151 6.16 -13.85 4.43
C ARG A 151 4.76 -14.24 4.86
N LYS A 152 4.33 -13.83 6.06
CA LYS A 152 3.00 -14.17 6.59
C LYS A 152 1.89 -13.61 5.71
N PHE A 153 2.01 -12.36 5.27
CA PHE A 153 1.04 -11.76 4.36
C PHE A 153 1.10 -12.42 2.98
N ASP A 154 2.29 -12.73 2.48
CA ASP A 154 2.45 -13.41 1.20
C ASP A 154 1.81 -14.80 1.21
N ASP A 155 2.01 -15.57 2.28
CA ASP A 155 1.38 -16.88 2.45
C ASP A 155 -0.14 -16.79 2.52
N ALA A 156 -0.68 -15.74 3.13
CA ALA A 156 -2.12 -15.59 3.33
C ALA A 156 -2.84 -15.09 2.08
N VAL A 157 -2.34 -14.06 1.42
CA VAL A 157 -3.05 -13.36 0.33
C VAL A 157 -2.24 -13.20 -0.95
N GLY A 158 -0.95 -13.49 -0.91
CA GLY A 158 -0.06 -13.25 -2.03
C GLY A 158 0.32 -11.77 -2.15
N VAL A 159 1.58 -11.46 -1.87
CA VAL A 159 2.11 -10.10 -2.00
C VAL A 159 2.67 -9.93 -3.41
N ASP A 160 2.25 -8.87 -4.10
CA ASP A 160 2.73 -8.56 -5.46
C ASP A 160 3.93 -7.61 -5.46
N GLY A 161 4.07 -6.81 -4.43
CA GLY A 161 5.16 -5.85 -4.34
C GLY A 161 5.33 -5.32 -2.93
N ILE A 162 6.43 -4.62 -2.71
CA ILE A 162 6.85 -4.13 -1.40
C ILE A 162 7.03 -2.62 -1.44
N VAL A 163 6.59 -1.96 -0.37
CA VAL A 163 6.93 -0.58 -0.07
C VAL A 163 7.74 -0.57 1.22
N LEU A 164 8.92 0.01 1.21
CA LEU A 164 9.74 0.18 2.40
C LEU A 164 9.70 1.63 2.87
N THR A 165 9.31 1.82 4.13
CA THR A 165 9.37 3.13 4.80
C THR A 165 10.72 3.33 5.47
N LYS A 166 11.09 4.58 5.75
CA LYS A 166 12.36 4.95 6.39
C LYS A 166 13.60 4.49 5.60
N ALA A 167 13.48 4.44 4.29
CA ALA A 167 14.57 4.00 3.42
C ALA A 167 15.77 4.97 3.44
N ASP A 168 15.53 6.25 3.74
CA ASP A 168 16.57 7.26 3.92
C ASP A 168 17.52 6.94 5.09
N ALA A 169 17.04 6.22 6.10
CA ALA A 169 17.81 5.80 7.26
C ALA A 169 18.38 4.37 7.13
N ASP A 170 18.03 3.64 6.06
CA ASP A 170 18.52 2.28 5.79
C ASP A 170 19.89 2.36 5.12
N ALA A 171 20.94 2.13 5.89
CA ALA A 171 22.32 2.23 5.43
C ALA A 171 22.57 1.30 4.24
N LYS A 172 22.97 1.88 3.10
CA LYS A 172 23.32 1.16 1.86
C LYS A 172 22.22 0.22 1.32
N GLY A 173 20.96 0.44 1.69
CA GLY A 173 19.85 -0.36 1.19
C GLY A 173 19.81 -1.81 1.67
N GLY A 174 20.39 -2.10 2.83
CA GLY A 174 20.50 -3.49 3.35
C GLY A 174 19.15 -4.18 3.53
N ALA A 175 18.15 -3.47 4.08
CA ALA A 175 16.81 -4.04 4.25
C ALA A 175 16.12 -4.32 2.92
N ALA A 176 16.26 -3.41 1.95
CA ALA A 176 15.70 -3.60 0.61
C ALA A 176 16.28 -4.84 -0.06
N LEU A 177 17.59 -5.04 0.02
CA LEU A 177 18.24 -6.23 -0.52
C LEU A 177 17.74 -7.51 0.15
N SER A 178 17.66 -7.52 1.47
CA SER A 178 17.23 -8.70 2.24
C SER A 178 15.78 -9.10 1.95
N ILE A 179 14.87 -8.14 2.00
CA ILE A 179 13.43 -8.40 1.77
C ILE A 179 13.20 -8.87 0.34
N GLY A 180 13.72 -8.15 -0.63
CA GLY A 180 13.56 -8.49 -2.05
C GLY A 180 14.09 -9.87 -2.38
N HIS A 181 15.23 -10.25 -1.79
CA HIS A 181 15.83 -11.56 -1.99
C HIS A 181 15.01 -12.68 -1.34
N VAL A 182 14.60 -12.49 -0.08
CA VAL A 182 13.98 -13.56 0.71
C VAL A 182 12.57 -13.90 0.23
N ILE A 183 11.74 -12.91 -0.08
CA ILE A 183 10.36 -13.16 -0.51
C ILE A 183 10.20 -13.15 -2.03
N ASN A 184 11.25 -12.84 -2.77
CA ASN A 184 11.27 -12.83 -4.24
C ASN A 184 10.13 -11.99 -4.85
N LYS A 185 9.88 -10.83 -4.26
CA LYS A 185 8.89 -9.87 -4.76
C LYS A 185 9.57 -8.52 -4.99
N PRO A 186 9.13 -7.76 -6.01
CA PRO A 186 9.78 -6.50 -6.32
C PRO A 186 9.48 -5.44 -5.27
N ILE A 187 10.47 -4.60 -4.99
CA ILE A 187 10.25 -3.34 -4.27
C ILE A 187 9.75 -2.34 -5.30
N LEU A 188 8.61 -1.72 -5.02
CA LEU A 188 7.98 -0.76 -5.95
C LEU A 188 8.20 0.69 -5.53
N PHE A 189 8.20 0.96 -4.22
CA PHE A 189 8.38 2.30 -3.69
C PHE A 189 9.25 2.30 -2.45
N LEU A 190 9.95 3.42 -2.27
CA LEU A 190 10.69 3.74 -1.04
C LEU A 190 10.13 5.02 -0.44
N GLY A 191 9.77 4.98 0.84
CA GLY A 191 9.44 6.16 1.61
C GLY A 191 10.71 6.75 2.21
N THR A 192 10.97 8.03 1.95
CA THR A 192 12.26 8.68 2.24
C THR A 192 12.18 9.83 3.23
N GLY A 193 11.04 10.05 3.87
CA GLY A 193 10.88 11.13 4.84
C GLY A 193 9.44 11.28 5.31
N GLN A 194 9.13 12.45 5.88
CA GLN A 194 7.84 12.70 6.54
C GLN A 194 6.81 13.40 5.65
N SER A 195 7.24 14.07 4.57
CA SER A 195 6.33 14.79 3.67
C SER A 195 5.61 13.84 2.72
N TYR A 196 4.42 14.23 2.26
CA TYR A 196 3.67 13.42 1.29
C TYR A 196 4.42 13.21 -0.03
N SER A 197 5.32 14.12 -0.40
CA SER A 197 6.17 13.99 -1.57
C SER A 197 7.41 13.10 -1.34
N ASP A 198 7.65 12.66 -0.09
CA ASP A 198 8.84 11.86 0.24
C ASP A 198 8.58 10.38 -0.05
N ILE A 199 8.36 10.08 -1.30
CA ILE A 199 8.23 8.74 -1.85
C ILE A 199 8.88 8.73 -3.23
N MET A 200 9.55 7.64 -3.55
CA MET A 200 10.14 7.45 -4.87
C MET A 200 9.88 6.06 -5.39
N GLU A 201 9.70 5.93 -6.69
CA GLU A 201 9.66 4.63 -7.33
C GLU A 201 11.03 3.98 -7.19
N PHE A 202 11.04 2.70 -6.82
CA PHE A 202 12.29 1.96 -6.70
C PHE A 202 12.86 1.70 -8.09
N LYS A 203 14.15 2.06 -8.26
CA LYS A 203 14.91 1.76 -9.47
C LYS A 203 16.15 0.96 -9.09
N PRO A 204 16.47 -0.12 -9.80
CA PRO A 204 17.68 -0.90 -9.53
C PRO A 204 18.95 -0.03 -9.51
N GLU A 205 19.02 0.98 -10.34
CA GLU A 205 20.15 1.93 -10.41
C GLU A 205 20.38 2.65 -9.08
N TRP A 206 19.27 3.08 -8.43
CA TRP A 206 19.36 3.72 -7.11
C TRP A 206 20.03 2.79 -6.09
N MET A 207 19.65 1.49 -6.11
CA MET A 207 20.24 0.51 -5.20
C MET A 207 21.75 0.36 -5.45
N VAL A 208 22.17 0.33 -6.70
CA VAL A 208 23.59 0.27 -7.06
C VAL A 208 24.34 1.48 -6.51
N GLU A 209 23.78 2.69 -6.64
CA GLU A 209 24.38 3.91 -6.08
C GLU A 209 24.49 3.85 -4.56
N GLN A 210 23.46 3.34 -3.85
CA GLN A 210 23.49 3.24 -2.39
C GLN A 210 24.48 2.19 -1.89
N VAL A 211 24.66 1.09 -2.62
CA VAL A 211 25.55 -0.01 -2.21
C VAL A 211 27.00 0.24 -2.65
N PHE A 212 27.20 0.74 -3.84
CA PHE A 212 28.53 0.86 -4.47
C PHE A 212 28.97 2.28 -4.74
N GLY A 213 28.10 3.29 -4.56
CA GLY A 213 28.44 4.69 -4.69
C GLY A 213 29.35 5.16 -3.54
N GLU A 214 30.41 5.93 -3.84
CA GLU A 214 31.23 6.63 -2.86
C GLU A 214 30.57 7.95 -2.45
#